data_03cb9943677d71a759bb455a8584e0e4
#
_entry.id   03cb9943677d71a759bb455a8584e0e4
#
_cell.length_a   1.000
_cell.length_b   1.000
_cell.length_c   1.000
_cell.angle_alpha   90.00
_cell.angle_beta   90.00
_cell.angle_gamma   90.00
#
_symmetry.space_group_name_H-M   'P 1'
#
loop_
_entity.id
_entity.type
_entity.pdbx_description
1 polymer ?
#
loop_
_entity_poly.entity_id
_entity_poly.type
_entity_poly.pdbx_seq_one_letter_code
_entity_poly.pdbx_strand_id
1 'polypeptide(L)'
;MALSLRFALTSPGHAIVALEADDLRVAMQATDQTDALGDLARATATLLEGADRASVVLEDAPGVHEWTFERRGSAVHIRIHSWADRSSGSADMVLSQERSVAIAVPLAVLARELVLVLDVLWVGHGPDGWARLSPRHPYPRAERRRLRQLLAVSARRAVENGPAAL
;
A
#
# COMPACT_ATOMS: atom_id res chain seq x y z
N MET A 1 -12.01 -14.27 2.60
CA MET A 1 -11.63 -13.06 1.84
C MET A 1 -10.18 -13.16 1.45
N ALA A 2 -9.91 -13.24 0.16
CA ALA A 2 -8.56 -13.24 -0.40
C ALA A 2 -8.20 -11.80 -0.76
N LEU A 3 -7.06 -11.30 -0.27
CA LEU A 3 -6.47 -10.03 -0.66
C LEU A 3 -5.19 -10.32 -1.43
N SER A 4 -4.98 -9.63 -2.53
CA SER A 4 -3.71 -9.61 -3.26
C SER A 4 -3.29 -8.16 -3.48
N LEU A 5 -2.07 -7.84 -3.09
CA LEU A 5 -1.42 -6.58 -3.38
C LEU A 5 -0.26 -6.84 -4.34
N ARG A 6 -0.17 -6.06 -5.40
CA ARG A 6 0.93 -6.13 -6.36
C ARG A 6 1.57 -4.78 -6.53
N PHE A 7 2.88 -4.78 -6.65
CA PHE A 7 3.67 -3.61 -6.98
C PHE A 7 4.69 -4.02 -8.05
N ALA A 8 4.59 -3.46 -9.23
CA ALA A 8 5.44 -3.80 -10.35
C ALA A 8 6.14 -2.55 -10.89
N LEU A 9 7.47 -2.55 -10.90
CA LEU A 9 8.26 -1.51 -11.55
C LEU A 9 8.19 -1.75 -13.07
N THR A 10 7.67 -0.78 -13.80
CA THR A 10 7.43 -0.89 -15.26
C THR A 10 8.54 -0.25 -16.08
N SER A 11 9.11 0.84 -15.57
CA SER A 11 10.23 1.56 -16.15
C SER A 11 10.87 2.44 -15.06
N PRO A 12 12.05 3.05 -15.29
CA PRO A 12 12.63 3.96 -14.30
C PRO A 12 11.66 5.06 -13.88
N GLY A 13 11.42 5.14 -12.58
CA GLY A 13 10.50 6.12 -11.98
C GLY A 13 9.00 5.81 -12.12
N HIS A 14 8.62 4.63 -12.63
CA HIS A 14 7.23 4.25 -12.83
C HIS A 14 6.92 2.87 -12.26
N ALA A 15 5.77 2.76 -11.62
CA ALA A 15 5.26 1.51 -11.07
C ALA A 15 3.76 1.34 -11.35
N ILE A 16 3.27 0.12 -11.28
CA ILE A 16 1.85 -0.20 -11.18
C ILE A 16 1.61 -0.76 -9.80
N VAL A 17 0.61 -0.20 -9.11
CA VAL A 17 0.09 -0.69 -7.84
C VAL A 17 -1.29 -1.26 -8.09
N ALA A 18 -1.50 -2.53 -7.76
CA ALA A 18 -2.80 -3.17 -7.91
C ALA A 18 -3.24 -3.80 -6.59
N LEU A 19 -4.51 -3.61 -6.26
CA LEU A 19 -5.20 -4.19 -5.12
C LEU A 19 -6.38 -5.01 -5.64
N GLU A 20 -6.40 -6.28 -5.30
CA GLU A 20 -7.49 -7.20 -5.64
C GLU A 20 -8.04 -7.83 -4.35
N ALA A 21 -9.35 -7.78 -4.18
CA ALA A 21 -10.02 -8.45 -3.06
C ALA A 21 -11.45 -8.79 -3.43
N ASP A 22 -11.80 -10.06 -3.30
CA ASP A 22 -13.08 -10.62 -3.75
C ASP A 22 -13.39 -10.16 -5.19
N ASP A 23 -14.46 -9.41 -5.40
CA ASP A 23 -14.86 -8.90 -6.72
C ASP A 23 -14.26 -7.53 -7.08
N LEU A 24 -13.47 -6.94 -6.16
CA LEU A 24 -12.85 -5.64 -6.37
C LEU A 24 -11.47 -5.78 -6.98
N ARG A 25 -11.24 -5.07 -8.08
CA ARG A 25 -9.91 -4.90 -8.69
C ARG A 25 -9.65 -3.44 -8.95
N VAL A 26 -8.56 -2.93 -8.39
CA VAL A 26 -8.08 -1.58 -8.62
C VAL A 26 -6.63 -1.65 -9.04
N ALA A 27 -6.30 -1.02 -10.15
CA ALA A 27 -4.91 -0.85 -10.59
C ALA A 27 -4.69 0.62 -10.91
N MET A 28 -3.54 1.14 -10.51
CA MET A 28 -3.14 2.53 -10.72
C MET A 28 -1.65 2.61 -11.00
N GLN A 29 -1.29 3.64 -11.73
CA GLN A 29 0.12 3.97 -11.91
C GLN A 29 0.61 4.80 -10.72
N ALA A 30 1.89 4.72 -10.46
CA ALA A 30 2.59 5.56 -9.50
C ALA A 30 3.93 5.97 -10.10
N THR A 31 4.28 7.24 -9.90
CA THR A 31 5.60 7.76 -10.27
C THR A 31 6.49 7.84 -9.04
N ASP A 32 7.79 7.98 -9.24
CA ASP A 32 8.77 8.14 -8.16
C ASP A 32 8.82 9.57 -7.58
N GLN A 33 7.80 10.39 -7.84
CA GLN A 33 7.62 11.67 -7.16
C GLN A 33 7.27 11.46 -5.68
N THR A 34 6.57 10.37 -5.38
CA THR A 34 6.32 9.91 -4.00
C THR A 34 6.98 8.55 -3.75
N ASP A 35 7.34 8.28 -2.50
CA ASP A 35 7.87 6.98 -2.09
C ASP A 35 6.73 5.96 -1.87
N ALA A 36 6.00 5.66 -2.95
CA ALA A 36 4.77 4.87 -2.90
C ALA A 36 4.90 3.59 -2.07
N LEU A 37 5.95 2.79 -2.31
CA LEU A 37 6.14 1.51 -1.61
C LEU A 37 6.56 1.72 -0.16
N GLY A 38 7.46 2.66 0.11
CA GLY A 38 7.91 2.98 1.46
C GLY A 38 6.78 3.60 2.29
N ASP A 39 5.96 4.47 1.70
CA ASP A 39 4.83 5.09 2.38
C ASP A 39 3.73 4.07 2.71
N LEU A 40 3.42 3.15 1.81
CA LEU A 40 2.50 2.03 2.09
C LEU A 40 3.02 1.15 3.25
N ALA A 41 4.32 0.87 3.26
CA ALA A 41 4.94 0.08 4.31
C ALA A 41 4.93 0.81 5.66
N ARG A 42 5.23 2.10 5.69
CA ARG A 42 5.17 2.95 6.89
C ARG A 42 3.76 3.07 7.45
N ALA A 43 2.78 3.36 6.59
CA ALA A 43 1.37 3.45 6.98
C ALA A 43 0.87 2.15 7.60
N THR A 44 1.17 1.01 6.97
CA THR A 44 0.76 -0.30 7.48
C THR A 44 1.43 -0.62 8.82
N ALA A 45 2.73 -0.32 8.98
CA ALA A 45 3.44 -0.52 10.25
C ALA A 45 2.82 0.35 11.37
N THR A 46 2.53 1.61 11.10
CA THR A 46 1.91 2.54 12.04
C THR A 46 0.54 2.05 12.53
N LEU A 47 -0.27 1.47 11.63
CA LEU A 47 -1.55 0.86 12.01
C LEU A 47 -1.37 -0.39 12.88
N LEU A 48 -0.38 -1.24 12.58
CA LEU A 48 -0.06 -2.42 13.41
C LEU A 48 0.44 -2.02 14.81
N GLU A 49 1.08 -0.87 14.96
CA GLU A 49 1.53 -0.31 16.23
C GLU A 49 0.41 0.34 17.05
N GLY A 50 -0.76 0.47 16.47
CA GLY A 50 -1.93 0.90 17.21
C GLY A 50 -2.54 2.22 16.75
N ALA A 51 -2.02 2.87 15.72
CA ALA A 51 -2.69 4.04 15.16
C ALA A 51 -4.06 3.67 14.58
N ASP A 52 -5.02 4.58 14.70
CA ASP A 52 -6.37 4.39 14.18
C ASP A 52 -6.48 4.78 12.71
N ARG A 53 -5.59 5.65 12.24
CA ARG A 53 -5.62 6.16 10.87
C ARG A 53 -4.22 6.32 10.30
N ALA A 54 -4.11 6.16 8.99
CA ALA A 54 -2.95 6.49 8.19
C ALA A 54 -3.40 6.93 6.79
N SER A 55 -2.55 7.64 6.07
CA SER A 55 -2.79 7.98 4.68
C SER A 55 -1.51 7.90 3.86
N VAL A 56 -1.66 7.64 2.56
CA VAL A 56 -0.58 7.57 1.59
C VAL A 56 -1.03 8.26 0.32
N VAL A 57 -0.15 9.04 -0.29
CA VAL A 57 -0.37 9.68 -1.56
C VAL A 57 0.55 9.05 -2.61
N LEU A 58 -0.04 8.56 -3.69
CA LEU A 58 0.66 8.05 -4.85
C LEU A 58 0.46 9.05 -5.99
N GLU A 59 1.53 9.66 -6.47
CA GLU A 59 1.45 10.54 -7.62
C GLU A 59 1.54 9.73 -8.91
N ASP A 60 0.63 10.03 -9.82
CA ASP A 60 0.57 9.49 -11.18
C ASP A 60 0.44 10.69 -12.12
N ALA A 61 1.56 11.38 -12.36
CA ALA A 61 1.53 12.63 -13.11
C ALA A 61 0.83 12.48 -14.48
N PRO A 62 -0.29 13.19 -14.72
CA PRO A 62 -0.80 14.32 -13.94
C PRO A 62 -1.79 13.98 -12.81
N GLY A 63 -2.05 12.73 -12.51
CA GLY A 63 -3.03 12.29 -11.52
C GLY A 63 -2.46 12.09 -10.10
N VAL A 64 -3.34 11.88 -9.15
CA VAL A 64 -3.02 11.58 -7.75
C VAL A 64 -3.98 10.53 -7.21
N HIS A 65 -3.46 9.57 -6.43
CA HIS A 65 -4.24 8.58 -5.72
C HIS A 65 -3.98 8.72 -4.21
N GLU A 66 -4.99 9.06 -3.45
CA GLU A 66 -4.91 9.09 -1.99
C GLU A 66 -5.51 7.82 -1.41
N TRP A 67 -4.72 7.10 -0.63
CA TRP A 67 -5.14 5.96 0.15
C TRP A 67 -5.33 6.37 1.59
N THR A 68 -6.52 6.25 2.10
CA THR A 68 -6.82 6.46 3.53
C THR A 68 -7.12 5.11 4.18
N PHE A 69 -6.52 4.90 5.32
CA PHE A 69 -6.65 3.68 6.12
C PHE A 69 -7.30 4.05 7.45
N GLU A 70 -8.36 3.38 7.82
CA GLU A 70 -9.02 3.51 9.11
C GLU A 70 -9.08 2.14 9.78
N ARG A 71 -8.39 1.99 10.92
CA ARG A 71 -8.39 0.75 11.68
C ARG A 71 -9.67 0.65 12.51
N ARG A 72 -10.32 -0.51 12.45
CA ARG A 72 -11.50 -0.87 13.26
C ARG A 72 -11.30 -2.26 13.84
N GLY A 73 -10.81 -2.31 15.07
CA GLY A 73 -10.42 -3.57 15.71
C GLY A 73 -9.27 -4.25 14.97
N SER A 74 -9.49 -5.47 14.50
CA SER A 74 -8.53 -6.24 13.70
C SER A 74 -8.60 -5.98 12.19
N ALA A 75 -9.61 -5.25 11.73
CA ALA A 75 -9.78 -4.87 10.33
C ALA A 75 -9.22 -3.47 10.05
N VAL A 76 -8.88 -3.24 8.80
CA VAL A 76 -8.59 -1.92 8.26
C VAL A 76 -9.54 -1.64 7.08
N HIS A 77 -10.18 -0.48 7.12
CA HIS A 77 -10.96 0.06 6.03
C HIS A 77 -10.04 0.91 5.17
N ILE A 78 -9.88 0.52 3.91
CA ILE A 78 -9.07 1.21 2.93
C ILE A 78 -10.01 1.94 1.99
N ARG A 79 -9.79 3.23 1.81
CA ARG A 79 -10.47 4.04 0.80
C ARG A 79 -9.44 4.63 -0.12
N ILE A 80 -9.67 4.51 -1.41
CA ILE A 80 -8.79 5.03 -2.45
C ILE A 80 -9.58 6.08 -3.23
N HIS A 81 -9.11 7.30 -3.20
CA HIS A 81 -9.58 8.39 -4.04
C HIS A 81 -8.58 8.66 -5.14
N SER A 82 -9.06 8.77 -6.37
CA SER A 82 -8.23 9.08 -7.52
C SER A 82 -8.74 10.35 -8.19
N TRP A 83 -7.83 11.27 -8.45
CA TRP A 83 -8.11 12.51 -9.19
C TRP A 83 -7.23 12.57 -10.44
N ALA A 84 -7.79 13.02 -11.56
CA ALA A 84 -6.99 13.52 -12.66
C ALA A 84 -6.58 14.97 -12.36
N ASP A 85 -5.48 15.43 -12.97
CA ASP A 85 -4.89 16.73 -12.69
C ASP A 85 -5.88 17.89 -12.87
N ARG A 86 -5.88 18.81 -11.90
CA ARG A 86 -6.59 20.08 -11.94
C ARG A 86 -5.82 21.19 -12.67
N SER A 87 -4.59 20.95 -13.11
CA SER A 87 -3.71 22.00 -13.63
C SER A 87 -3.97 22.42 -15.08
N SER A 88 -4.76 21.69 -15.84
CA SER A 88 -5.22 22.14 -17.15
C SER A 88 -6.41 23.08 -17.00
N GLY A 89 -6.14 24.38 -16.89
CA GLY A 89 -7.14 25.44 -16.77
C GLY A 89 -8.06 25.62 -17.99
N SER A 90 -8.53 24.55 -18.57
CA SER A 90 -9.61 24.51 -19.55
C SER A 90 -10.93 24.26 -18.82
N ALA A 91 -11.77 25.27 -18.76
CA ALA A 91 -13.11 25.23 -18.17
C ALA A 91 -14.05 24.19 -18.83
N ASP A 92 -13.62 23.53 -19.89
CA ASP A 92 -14.40 22.54 -20.65
C ASP A 92 -14.05 21.09 -20.38
N MET A 93 -13.07 20.77 -19.55
CA MET A 93 -12.84 19.40 -19.07
C MET A 93 -13.63 19.15 -17.79
N VAL A 94 -14.92 19.15 -17.93
CA VAL A 94 -15.84 18.45 -17.04
C VAL A 94 -15.49 16.97 -17.10
N LEU A 95 -15.32 16.37 -15.88
CA LEU A 95 -15.19 14.94 -15.63
C LEU A 95 -13.78 14.37 -15.68
N SER A 96 -12.88 14.90 -14.86
CA SER A 96 -11.98 14.01 -14.14
C SER A 96 -12.87 13.02 -13.34
N GLN A 97 -12.93 11.78 -13.78
CA GLN A 97 -13.68 10.77 -13.04
C GLN A 97 -13.01 10.57 -11.68
N GLU A 98 -13.48 11.28 -10.67
CA GLU A 98 -13.20 10.92 -9.28
C GLU A 98 -13.68 9.49 -9.07
N ARG A 99 -12.76 8.58 -8.91
CA ARG A 99 -13.08 7.21 -8.53
C ARG A 99 -12.80 7.06 -7.04
N SER A 100 -13.83 6.66 -6.31
CA SER A 100 -13.68 6.25 -4.92
C SER A 100 -13.94 4.77 -4.81
N VAL A 101 -12.98 4.06 -4.22
CA VAL A 101 -13.09 2.64 -3.93
C VAL A 101 -12.91 2.45 -2.44
N ALA A 102 -13.72 1.59 -1.83
CA ALA A 102 -13.62 1.26 -0.42
C ALA A 102 -13.64 -0.25 -0.21
N ILE A 103 -12.75 -0.73 0.65
CA ILE A 103 -12.65 -2.15 1.03
C ILE A 103 -12.29 -2.27 2.51
N ALA A 104 -12.78 -3.33 3.15
CA ALA A 104 -12.38 -3.69 4.51
C ALA A 104 -11.64 -5.04 4.48
N VAL A 105 -10.44 -5.08 5.05
CA VAL A 105 -9.60 -6.28 5.10
C VAL A 105 -9.01 -6.47 6.48
N PRO A 106 -8.67 -7.70 6.92
CA PRO A 106 -7.90 -7.88 8.13
C PRO A 106 -6.53 -7.20 8.00
N LEU A 107 -6.16 -6.38 8.99
CA LEU A 107 -4.89 -5.63 8.97
C LEU A 107 -3.67 -6.56 8.85
N ALA A 108 -3.72 -7.72 9.51
CA ALA A 108 -2.65 -8.70 9.42
C ALA A 108 -2.51 -9.30 8.00
N VAL A 109 -3.61 -9.41 7.25
CA VAL A 109 -3.58 -9.88 5.85
C VAL A 109 -2.94 -8.82 4.97
N LEU A 110 -3.36 -7.56 5.08
CA LEU A 110 -2.72 -6.46 4.36
C LEU A 110 -1.21 -6.40 4.60
N ALA A 111 -0.80 -6.52 5.87
CA ALA A 111 0.62 -6.46 6.23
C ALA A 111 1.41 -7.65 5.65
N ARG A 112 0.85 -8.86 5.61
CA ARG A 112 1.49 -10.03 5.00
C ARG A 112 1.65 -9.87 3.49
N GLU A 113 0.61 -9.40 2.82
CA GLU A 113 0.66 -9.12 1.38
C GLU A 113 1.75 -8.09 1.06
N LEU A 114 1.85 -7.04 1.87
CA LEU A 114 2.87 -6.01 1.68
C LEU A 114 4.30 -6.54 1.93
N VAL A 115 4.49 -7.40 2.94
CA VAL A 115 5.78 -8.07 3.16
C VAL A 115 6.12 -8.97 1.98
N LEU A 116 5.15 -9.71 1.44
CA LEU A 116 5.35 -10.54 0.25
C LEU A 116 5.78 -9.71 -0.97
N VAL A 117 5.11 -8.58 -1.21
CA VAL A 117 5.48 -7.63 -2.27
C VAL A 117 6.92 -7.16 -2.09
N LEU A 118 7.29 -6.74 -0.88
CA LEU A 118 8.65 -6.30 -0.56
C LEU A 118 9.68 -7.41 -0.78
N ASP A 119 9.35 -8.65 -0.40
CA ASP A 119 10.24 -9.79 -0.60
C ASP A 119 10.45 -10.11 -2.08
N VAL A 120 9.37 -10.14 -2.85
CA VAL A 120 9.42 -10.40 -4.30
C VAL A 120 10.26 -9.34 -5.02
N LEU A 121 10.04 -8.07 -4.70
CA LEU A 121 10.81 -6.97 -5.30
C LEU A 121 12.30 -7.03 -4.93
N TRP A 122 12.62 -7.39 -3.67
CA TRP A 122 14.00 -7.56 -3.23
C TRP A 122 14.70 -8.70 -3.96
N VAL A 123 14.04 -9.86 -4.08
CA VAL A 123 14.60 -11.03 -4.76
C VAL A 123 14.72 -10.78 -6.27
N GLY A 124 13.73 -10.14 -6.87
CA GLY A 124 13.68 -9.94 -8.32
C GLY A 124 14.62 -8.86 -8.84
N HIS A 125 14.88 -7.81 -8.06
CA HIS A 125 15.66 -6.65 -8.51
C HIS A 125 16.99 -6.50 -7.77
N GLY A 126 17.06 -6.88 -6.49
CA GLY A 126 18.20 -6.58 -5.65
C GLY A 126 18.42 -5.07 -5.43
N PRO A 127 19.47 -4.67 -4.72
CA PRO A 127 19.74 -3.26 -4.44
C PRO A 127 20.03 -2.43 -5.70
N ASP A 128 20.80 -2.98 -6.64
CA ASP A 128 21.20 -2.26 -7.85
C ASP A 128 20.08 -2.17 -8.87
N GLY A 129 19.27 -3.24 -8.99
CA GLY A 129 18.09 -3.22 -9.85
C GLY A 129 17.04 -2.24 -9.35
N TRP A 130 16.81 -2.21 -8.04
CA TRP A 130 15.93 -1.23 -7.42
C TRP A 130 16.41 0.20 -7.68
N ALA A 131 17.69 0.50 -7.42
CA ALA A 131 18.25 1.84 -7.60
C ALA A 131 18.13 2.36 -9.04
N ARG A 132 18.18 1.47 -10.04
CA ARG A 132 17.97 1.84 -11.44
C ARG A 132 16.50 2.15 -11.77
N LEU A 133 15.57 1.42 -11.16
CA LEU A 133 14.14 1.54 -11.46
C LEU A 133 13.41 2.53 -10.54
N SER A 134 13.93 2.77 -9.34
CA SER A 134 13.42 3.75 -8.38
C SER A 134 14.57 4.66 -7.91
N PRO A 135 15.05 5.57 -8.76
CA PRO A 135 16.27 6.34 -8.47
C PRO A 135 16.11 7.35 -7.33
N ARG A 136 14.90 7.81 -7.05
CA ARG A 136 14.65 8.83 -6.02
C ARG A 136 14.47 8.25 -4.62
N HIS A 137 14.03 6.99 -4.52
CA HIS A 137 13.67 6.38 -3.24
C HIS A 137 14.44 5.08 -3.04
N PRO A 138 15.15 4.92 -1.91
CA PRO A 138 15.82 3.68 -1.60
C PRO A 138 14.78 2.57 -1.35
N TYR A 139 15.20 1.33 -1.58
CA TYR A 139 14.37 0.19 -1.19
C TYR A 139 14.06 0.22 0.32
N PRO A 140 12.79 0.08 0.74
CA PRO A 140 12.36 0.28 2.14
C PRO A 140 12.72 -0.92 3.05
N ARG A 141 14.02 -1.14 3.28
CA ARG A 141 14.54 -2.27 4.10
C ARG A 141 14.12 -2.18 5.56
N ALA A 142 14.12 -0.96 6.11
CA ALA A 142 13.78 -0.72 7.51
C ALA A 142 12.31 -1.05 7.76
N GLU A 143 11.44 -0.57 6.89
CA GLU A 143 10.00 -0.79 6.92
C GLU A 143 9.65 -2.27 6.76
N ARG A 144 10.30 -2.95 5.81
CA ARG A 144 10.16 -4.41 5.63
C ARG A 144 10.50 -5.19 6.90
N ARG A 145 11.62 -4.85 7.56
CA ARG A 145 12.03 -5.49 8.81
C ARG A 145 11.02 -5.22 9.92
N ARG A 146 10.58 -3.97 10.05
CA ARG A 146 9.59 -3.53 11.04
C ARG A 146 8.26 -4.27 10.87
N LEU A 147 7.73 -4.37 9.66
CA LEU A 147 6.50 -5.11 9.37
C LEU A 147 6.61 -6.59 9.78
N ARG A 148 7.73 -7.25 9.45
CA ARG A 148 7.96 -8.65 9.85
C ARG A 148 7.98 -8.82 11.36
N GLN A 149 8.63 -7.90 12.09
CA GLN A 149 8.65 -7.93 13.55
C GLN A 149 7.26 -7.73 14.16
N LEU A 150 6.50 -6.77 13.67
CA LEU A 150 5.13 -6.49 14.13
C LEU A 150 4.19 -7.66 13.87
N LEU A 151 4.28 -8.30 12.70
CA LEU A 151 3.51 -9.51 12.39
C LEU A 151 3.86 -10.67 13.33
N ALA A 152 5.14 -10.87 13.65
CA ALA A 152 5.57 -11.91 14.57
C ALA A 152 5.03 -11.68 15.99
N VAL A 153 5.02 -10.43 16.47
CA VAL A 153 4.44 -10.06 17.77
C VAL A 153 2.92 -10.28 17.78
N SER A 154 2.23 -9.87 16.72
CA SER A 154 0.78 -10.05 16.59
C SER A 154 0.38 -11.52 16.58
N ALA A 155 1.15 -12.37 15.90
CA ALA A 155 0.91 -13.80 15.87
C ALA A 155 1.08 -14.46 17.26
N ARG A 156 2.10 -14.07 18.04
CA ARG A 156 2.31 -14.57 19.40
C ARG A 156 1.15 -14.19 20.33
N ARG A 157 0.71 -12.94 20.30
CA ARG A 157 -0.43 -12.46 21.09
C ARG A 157 -1.73 -13.20 20.76
N ALA A 158 -1.94 -13.54 19.49
CA ALA A 158 -3.11 -14.28 19.06
C ALA A 158 -3.10 -15.72 19.63
N VAL A 159 -1.94 -16.34 19.76
CA VAL A 159 -1.78 -17.69 20.38
C VAL A 159 -1.98 -17.61 21.90
N GLU A 160 -1.42 -16.60 22.55
CA GLU A 160 -1.52 -16.42 24.01
C GLU A 160 -2.95 -16.09 24.47
N ASN A 161 -3.71 -15.32 23.64
CA ASN A 161 -5.10 -14.95 23.90
C ASN A 161 -6.12 -15.88 23.22
N GLY A 162 -5.70 -17.03 22.69
CA GLY A 162 -6.59 -18.05 22.17
C GLY A 162 -7.61 -18.49 23.23
N PRO A 163 -8.81 -18.97 22.82
CA PRO A 163 -9.87 -19.27 23.77
C PRO A 163 -9.35 -20.24 24.83
N ALA A 164 -9.42 -19.80 26.10
CA ALA A 164 -9.24 -20.68 27.22
C ALA A 164 -10.21 -21.87 27.01
N ALA A 165 -9.67 -23.05 26.83
CA ALA A 165 -10.47 -24.25 26.70
C ALA A 165 -11.40 -24.34 27.93
N LEU A 166 -12.71 -24.25 27.67
CA LEU A 166 -13.76 -24.59 28.62
C LEU A 166 -13.82 -26.10 28.78
#